data_0c880f6f063d2e64540b2352acf211aa
#
_entry.id   0c880f6f063d2e64540b2352acf211aa
#
_cell.length_a   1.000
_cell.length_b   1.000
_cell.length_c   1.000
_cell.angle_alpha   90.00
_cell.angle_beta   90.00
_cell.angle_gamma   90.00
#
_symmetry.space_group_name_H-M   'P 1'
#
loop_
_entity.id
_entity.type
_entity.pdbx_description
1 polymer ?
#
loop_
_entity_poly.entity_id
_entity_poly.type
_entity_poly.pdbx_seq_one_letter_code
_entity_poly.pdbx_strand_id
1 'polypeptide(L)'
;MKKIFSFLVIANILIAAMIFFKSGQQEQVSNAPAINPEKIIVLPPLVNCVEWGELSEQDLQSAETAINALNLQMPHKKISSATLIKYQVHTSPFKNQQAVEREINKLRNMGIISHRIEEQGALLNAISFGEFEDETEAYDLLKKLNSDGIVDATINKHKIERKKFLFFEADINKISELRALIRQFPDSRLAQTTCERL
;
A
#
# COMPACT_ATOMS: atom_id res chain seq x y z
N MET A 1 -66.26 -41.65 37.42
CA MET A 1 -64.96 -41.28 38.07
C MET A 1 -63.81 -42.21 37.61
N LYS A 2 -63.99 -43.53 37.62
CA LYS A 2 -62.91 -44.50 37.25
C LYS A 2 -62.37 -44.25 35.85
N LYS A 3 -63.17 -43.91 34.81
CA LYS A 3 -62.72 -43.70 33.41
C LYS A 3 -61.85 -42.45 33.25
N ILE A 4 -62.14 -41.34 34.01
CA ILE A 4 -61.37 -40.11 34.02
C ILE A 4 -59.99 -40.33 34.63
N PHE A 5 -59.91 -41.11 35.71
CA PHE A 5 -58.65 -41.46 36.32
C PHE A 5 -57.76 -42.30 35.42
N SER A 6 -58.35 -43.34 34.76
CA SER A 6 -57.59 -44.13 33.76
C SER A 6 -57.03 -43.28 32.61
N PHE A 7 -57.81 -42.30 32.13
CA PHE A 7 -57.35 -41.40 31.07
C PHE A 7 -56.16 -40.50 31.50
N LEU A 8 -56.21 -39.97 32.70
CA LEU A 8 -55.15 -39.17 33.30
C LEU A 8 -53.85 -39.98 33.51
N VAL A 9 -53.96 -41.26 33.92
CA VAL A 9 -52.81 -42.13 34.10
C VAL A 9 -52.15 -42.44 32.75
N ILE A 10 -52.94 -42.74 31.70
CA ILE A 10 -52.44 -43.01 30.38
C ILE A 10 -51.77 -41.77 29.77
N ALA A 11 -52.36 -40.59 29.96
CA ALA A 11 -51.78 -39.32 29.49
C ALA A 11 -50.43 -39.03 30.15
N ASN A 12 -50.30 -39.25 31.45
CA ASN A 12 -49.00 -39.09 32.14
C ASN A 12 -47.93 -40.07 31.70
N ILE A 13 -48.31 -41.34 31.41
CA ILE A 13 -47.38 -42.36 30.89
C ILE A 13 -46.90 -41.94 29.48
N LEU A 14 -47.78 -41.46 28.62
CA LEU A 14 -47.42 -40.98 27.28
C LEU A 14 -46.48 -39.77 27.33
N ILE A 15 -46.71 -38.82 28.26
CA ILE A 15 -45.83 -37.67 28.42
C ILE A 15 -44.47 -38.10 28.94
N ALA A 16 -44.41 -39.02 29.93
CA ALA A 16 -43.17 -39.58 30.44
C ALA A 16 -42.37 -40.35 29.33
N ALA A 17 -43.07 -41.13 28.53
CA ALA A 17 -42.46 -41.81 27.40
C ALA A 17 -41.92 -40.81 26.37
N MET A 18 -42.63 -39.71 26.02
CA MET A 18 -42.13 -38.68 25.13
C MET A 18 -40.88 -37.99 25.66
N ILE A 19 -40.81 -37.70 26.96
CA ILE A 19 -39.64 -37.10 27.59
C ILE A 19 -38.46 -38.07 27.55
N PHE A 20 -38.66 -39.32 27.84
CA PHE A 20 -37.63 -40.38 27.78
C PHE A 20 -37.09 -40.57 26.32
N PHE A 21 -37.97 -40.58 25.34
CA PHE A 21 -37.55 -40.69 23.94
C PHE A 21 -36.80 -39.45 23.45
N LYS A 22 -37.17 -38.27 23.94
CA LYS A 22 -36.52 -37.01 23.56
C LYS A 22 -35.16 -36.81 24.26
N SER A 23 -34.96 -37.38 25.45
CA SER A 23 -33.65 -37.33 26.14
C SER A 23 -32.63 -38.35 25.61
N GLY A 24 -33.08 -39.32 24.80
CA GLY A 24 -32.20 -40.27 24.13
C GLY A 24 -31.55 -39.78 22.81
N GLN A 25 -31.96 -38.64 22.30
CA GLN A 25 -31.21 -37.92 21.28
C GLN A 25 -30.10 -37.14 21.99
N GLN A 26 -29.02 -37.81 22.36
CA GLN A 26 -27.75 -37.15 22.55
C GLN A 26 -27.52 -36.28 21.31
N GLU A 27 -27.51 -34.97 21.50
CA GLU A 27 -26.91 -34.07 20.52
C GLU A 27 -25.55 -34.68 20.15
N GLN A 28 -25.43 -35.11 18.92
CA GLN A 28 -24.12 -35.34 18.36
C GLN A 28 -23.39 -34.01 18.54
N VAL A 29 -22.50 -33.98 19.53
CA VAL A 29 -21.48 -32.97 19.63
C VAL A 29 -20.93 -32.84 18.23
N SER A 30 -21.30 -31.74 17.57
CA SER A 30 -20.75 -31.35 16.27
C SER A 30 -19.28 -31.70 16.33
N ASN A 31 -18.81 -32.55 15.42
CA ASN A 31 -17.42 -32.79 15.20
C ASN A 31 -16.80 -31.44 14.83
N ALA A 32 -16.41 -30.65 15.85
CA ALA A 32 -15.50 -29.57 15.64
C ALA A 32 -14.31 -30.17 14.88
N PRO A 33 -13.92 -29.60 13.74
CA PRO A 33 -12.82 -30.17 12.97
C PRO A 33 -11.66 -30.37 13.92
N ALA A 34 -11.17 -31.63 13.99
CA ALA A 34 -10.07 -31.96 14.86
C ALA A 34 -8.94 -30.98 14.59
N ILE A 35 -8.59 -30.18 15.61
CA ILE A 35 -7.46 -29.26 15.51
C ILE A 35 -6.24 -30.13 15.25
N ASN A 36 -5.70 -30.02 14.05
CA ASN A 36 -4.53 -30.76 13.63
C ASN A 36 -3.31 -30.08 14.27
N PRO A 37 -2.73 -30.63 15.33
CA PRO A 37 -1.65 -29.97 16.07
C PRO A 37 -0.43 -29.68 15.19
N GLU A 38 -0.26 -30.45 14.11
CA GLU A 38 0.80 -30.24 13.12
C GLU A 38 0.62 -29.00 12.24
N LYS A 39 -0.60 -28.43 12.23
CA LYS A 39 -0.93 -27.20 11.47
C LYS A 39 -1.06 -25.96 12.35
N ILE A 40 -0.78 -26.05 13.64
CA ILE A 40 -0.75 -24.90 14.51
C ILE A 40 0.53 -24.12 14.23
N ILE A 41 0.44 -23.10 13.40
CA ILE A 41 1.52 -22.13 13.20
C ILE A 41 1.39 -21.11 14.32
N VAL A 42 2.37 -21.11 15.22
CA VAL A 42 2.48 -20.04 16.23
C VAL A 42 2.90 -18.78 15.48
N LEU A 43 1.99 -17.82 15.35
CA LEU A 43 2.31 -16.51 14.79
C LEU A 43 3.27 -15.79 15.73
N PRO A 44 4.29 -15.10 15.20
CA PRO A 44 5.16 -14.28 16.02
C PRO A 44 4.36 -13.19 16.76
N PRO A 45 4.78 -12.82 17.98
CA PRO A 45 4.08 -11.79 18.73
C PRO A 45 4.11 -10.45 17.97
N LEU A 46 2.97 -9.77 17.96
CA LEU A 46 2.87 -8.43 17.41
C LEU A 46 3.54 -7.43 18.36
N VAL A 47 4.34 -6.54 17.80
CA VAL A 47 5.00 -5.45 18.52
C VAL A 47 4.59 -4.10 17.93
N ASN A 48 4.76 -3.03 18.73
CA ASN A 48 4.54 -1.67 18.25
C ASN A 48 5.63 -1.31 17.27
N CYS A 49 5.22 -0.84 16.11
CA CYS A 49 6.11 -0.43 15.04
C CYS A 49 5.78 0.99 14.56
N VAL A 50 6.76 1.60 13.94
CA VAL A 50 6.59 2.88 13.26
C VAL A 50 7.01 2.70 11.81
N GLU A 51 6.13 3.09 10.90
CA GLU A 51 6.40 3.14 9.48
C GLU A 51 6.77 4.57 9.09
N TRP A 52 7.87 4.72 8.35
CA TRP A 52 8.19 5.94 7.64
C TRP A 52 8.22 5.64 6.14
N GLY A 53 7.25 6.15 5.41
CA GLY A 53 7.00 5.72 4.04
C GLY A 53 6.70 6.82 3.07
N GLU A 54 6.37 6.36 1.87
CA GLU A 54 6.12 7.16 0.67
C GLU A 54 7.36 7.89 0.14
N LEU A 55 8.55 7.31 0.42
CA LEU A 55 9.82 7.85 -0.05
C LEU A 55 10.04 7.53 -1.54
N SER A 56 10.52 8.52 -2.29
CA SER A 56 11.05 8.31 -3.62
C SER A 56 12.37 7.54 -3.55
N GLU A 57 12.87 7.02 -4.67
CA GLU A 57 14.18 6.34 -4.69
C GLU A 57 15.33 7.28 -4.27
N GLN A 58 15.26 8.55 -4.68
CA GLN A 58 16.25 9.58 -4.32
C GLN A 58 16.18 9.91 -2.82
N ASP A 59 14.97 10.07 -2.28
CA ASP A 59 14.77 10.36 -0.86
C ASP A 59 15.14 9.17 0.02
N LEU A 60 14.96 7.95 -0.48
CA LEU A 60 15.26 6.73 0.27
C LEU A 60 16.73 6.66 0.68
N GLN A 61 17.65 6.98 -0.23
CA GLN A 61 19.08 6.97 0.06
C GLN A 61 19.47 8.09 1.03
N SER A 62 18.89 9.27 0.85
CA SER A 62 19.10 10.41 1.76
C SER A 62 18.53 10.12 3.16
N ALA A 63 17.34 9.53 3.23
CA ALA A 63 16.69 9.12 4.46
C ALA A 63 17.50 8.05 5.21
N GLU A 64 18.03 7.05 4.51
CA GLU A 64 18.87 5.99 5.09
C GLU A 64 20.16 6.58 5.69
N THR A 65 20.79 7.50 4.97
CA THR A 65 21.98 8.21 5.47
C THR A 65 21.67 9.00 6.73
N ALA A 66 20.53 9.69 6.75
CA ALA A 66 20.10 10.49 7.89
C ALA A 66 19.71 9.63 9.11
N ILE A 67 19.04 8.47 8.90
CA ILE A 67 18.75 7.48 9.95
C ILE A 67 20.06 7.00 10.61
N ASN A 68 21.04 6.66 9.79
CA ASN A 68 22.34 6.18 10.27
C ASN A 68 23.08 7.28 11.07
N ALA A 69 22.99 8.53 10.62
CA ALA A 69 23.61 9.67 11.32
C ALA A 69 22.99 9.94 12.70
N LEU A 70 21.69 9.69 12.87
CA LEU A 70 21.00 9.82 14.15
C LEU A 70 21.36 8.72 15.16
N ASN A 71 22.00 7.63 14.72
CA ASN A 71 22.37 6.49 15.56
C ASN A 71 21.24 6.03 16.50
N LEU A 72 20.03 5.95 15.97
CA LEU A 72 18.80 5.68 16.73
C LEU A 72 18.79 4.33 17.44
N GLN A 73 19.69 3.42 17.07
CA GLN A 73 19.79 2.05 17.63
C GLN A 73 18.43 1.31 17.64
N MET A 74 17.56 1.61 16.66
CA MET A 74 16.30 0.91 16.46
C MET A 74 16.46 -0.11 15.34
N PRO A 75 16.09 -1.37 15.58
CA PRO A 75 16.00 -2.34 14.50
C PRO A 75 15.01 -1.82 13.43
N HIS A 76 15.45 -1.79 12.19
CA HIS A 76 14.57 -1.38 11.08
C HIS A 76 14.87 -2.16 9.82
N LYS A 77 13.87 -2.23 8.95
CA LYS A 77 14.02 -2.81 7.61
C LYS A 77 13.38 -1.92 6.55
N LYS A 78 13.91 -2.01 5.34
CA LYS A 78 13.30 -1.44 4.14
C LYS A 78 12.33 -2.43 3.53
N ILE A 79 11.11 -2.00 3.26
CA ILE A 79 10.09 -2.81 2.59
C ILE A 79 9.43 -2.01 1.48
N SER A 80 8.94 -2.70 0.44
CA SER A 80 8.10 -2.06 -0.58
C SER A 80 6.75 -1.69 0.04
N SER A 81 6.30 -0.46 -0.20
CA SER A 81 5.03 0.05 0.33
C SER A 81 3.92 0.04 -0.72
N ALA A 82 4.25 0.45 -1.94
CA ALA A 82 3.32 0.49 -3.06
C ALA A 82 4.07 0.43 -4.38
N THR A 83 3.37 -0.01 -5.40
CA THR A 83 3.78 0.17 -6.79
C THR A 83 2.78 1.13 -7.43
N LEU A 84 3.26 2.30 -7.85
CA LEU A 84 2.47 3.28 -8.57
C LEU A 84 2.73 3.13 -10.06
N ILE A 85 1.68 3.31 -10.84
CA ILE A 85 1.79 3.44 -12.30
C ILE A 85 1.75 4.93 -12.60
N LYS A 86 2.73 5.40 -13.38
CA LYS A 86 2.78 6.78 -13.86
C LYS A 86 2.77 6.80 -15.38
N TYR A 87 2.14 7.81 -15.93
CA TYR A 87 2.03 8.07 -17.36
C TYR A 87 2.73 9.38 -17.67
N GLN A 88 3.93 9.29 -18.25
CA GLN A 88 4.73 10.45 -18.59
C GLN A 88 4.50 10.83 -20.06
N VAL A 89 4.07 12.07 -20.30
CA VAL A 89 3.92 12.62 -21.65
C VAL A 89 5.21 13.32 -22.02
N HIS A 90 5.89 12.86 -23.09
CA HIS A 90 7.22 13.35 -23.48
C HIS A 90 7.46 13.27 -24.99
N THR A 91 8.48 13.98 -25.48
CA THR A 91 9.01 13.85 -26.84
C THR A 91 10.05 12.74 -26.92
N SER A 92 10.47 12.40 -28.14
CA SER A 92 11.72 11.68 -28.35
C SER A 92 12.92 12.52 -27.87
N PRO A 93 14.04 11.86 -27.45
CA PRO A 93 15.24 12.57 -27.01
C PRO A 93 15.88 13.40 -28.13
N PHE A 94 16.32 14.60 -27.79
CA PHE A 94 17.08 15.47 -28.66
C PHE A 94 18.57 15.14 -28.59
N LYS A 95 19.33 15.57 -29.61
CA LYS A 95 20.75 15.27 -29.72
C LYS A 95 21.60 15.80 -28.55
N ASN A 96 21.22 16.92 -27.99
CA ASN A 96 21.93 17.56 -26.89
C ASN A 96 21.05 18.57 -26.17
N GLN A 97 21.53 19.04 -25.02
CA GLN A 97 20.84 20.00 -24.17
C GLN A 97 20.46 21.31 -24.91
N GLN A 98 21.36 21.85 -25.74
CA GLN A 98 21.05 23.10 -26.44
C GLN A 98 19.86 22.97 -27.40
N ALA A 99 19.71 21.80 -28.03
CA ALA A 99 18.55 21.52 -28.88
C ALA A 99 17.25 21.48 -28.09
N VAL A 100 17.27 20.82 -26.92
CA VAL A 100 16.13 20.77 -26.00
C VAL A 100 15.74 22.17 -25.54
N GLU A 101 16.70 22.98 -25.08
CA GLU A 101 16.42 24.31 -24.54
C GLU A 101 15.82 25.25 -25.61
N ARG A 102 16.27 25.14 -26.85
CA ARG A 102 15.66 25.87 -27.97
C ARG A 102 14.21 25.48 -28.18
N GLU A 103 13.91 24.20 -28.11
CA GLU A 103 12.53 23.72 -28.28
C GLU A 103 11.64 24.09 -27.10
N ILE A 104 12.12 23.97 -25.85
CA ILE A 104 11.42 24.44 -24.67
C ILE A 104 11.08 25.94 -24.77
N ASN A 105 12.00 26.76 -25.28
CA ASN A 105 11.74 28.19 -25.47
C ASN A 105 10.62 28.46 -26.50
N LYS A 106 10.55 27.67 -27.58
CA LYS A 106 9.44 27.76 -28.54
C LYS A 106 8.11 27.34 -27.89
N LEU A 107 8.09 26.22 -27.17
CA LEU A 107 6.92 25.73 -26.46
C LEU A 107 6.42 26.77 -25.43
N ARG A 108 7.34 27.39 -24.70
CA ARG A 108 7.02 28.46 -23.76
C ARG A 108 6.37 29.67 -24.45
N ASN A 109 6.85 30.05 -25.65
CA ASN A 109 6.23 31.13 -26.42
C ASN A 109 4.82 30.77 -26.92
N MET A 110 4.50 29.48 -27.02
CA MET A 110 3.17 28.96 -27.32
C MET A 110 2.30 28.78 -26.05
N GLY A 111 2.84 29.10 -24.86
CA GLY A 111 2.16 28.93 -23.58
C GLY A 111 2.14 27.49 -23.07
N ILE A 112 2.99 26.61 -23.62
CA ILE A 112 3.07 25.20 -23.24
C ILE A 112 4.16 25.03 -22.18
N ILE A 113 3.75 24.55 -20.99
CA ILE A 113 4.65 24.24 -19.88
C ILE A 113 5.38 22.94 -20.19
N SER A 114 6.70 22.95 -20.11
CA SER A 114 7.54 21.79 -20.39
C SER A 114 8.90 21.94 -19.72
N HIS A 115 9.57 20.82 -19.49
CA HIS A 115 10.93 20.79 -18.93
C HIS A 115 11.76 19.67 -19.56
N ARG A 116 13.09 19.81 -19.48
CA ARG A 116 14.01 18.79 -19.95
C ARG A 116 14.07 17.62 -18.97
N ILE A 117 14.09 16.40 -19.48
CA ILE A 117 14.41 15.21 -18.69
C ILE A 117 15.93 15.15 -18.55
N GLU A 118 16.42 15.19 -17.31
CA GLU A 118 17.86 15.22 -16.97
C GLU A 118 18.38 13.88 -16.49
N GLU A 119 17.47 12.98 -16.14
CA GLU A 119 17.80 11.65 -15.63
C GLU A 119 18.52 10.83 -16.70
N GLN A 120 19.57 10.12 -16.26
CA GLN A 120 20.32 9.21 -17.13
C GLN A 120 19.43 8.06 -17.59
N GLY A 121 19.39 7.80 -18.87
CA GLY A 121 18.56 6.73 -19.43
C GLY A 121 18.09 7.01 -20.85
N ALA A 122 17.12 6.24 -21.30
CA ALA A 122 16.59 6.30 -22.66
C ALA A 122 15.91 7.65 -23.00
N LEU A 123 15.46 8.40 -22.01
CA LEU A 123 14.78 9.69 -22.18
C LEU A 123 15.65 10.91 -21.85
N LEU A 124 16.94 10.72 -21.61
CA LEU A 124 17.85 11.84 -21.39
C LEU A 124 17.77 12.82 -22.57
N ASN A 125 17.58 14.11 -22.28
CA ASN A 125 17.32 15.18 -23.24
C ASN A 125 15.98 15.08 -24.00
N ALA A 126 15.02 14.29 -23.57
CA ALA A 126 13.64 14.45 -23.99
C ALA A 126 12.97 15.64 -23.28
N ILE A 127 11.88 16.12 -23.82
CA ILE A 127 11.04 17.14 -23.20
C ILE A 127 9.86 16.44 -22.54
N SER A 128 9.66 16.66 -21.24
CA SER A 128 8.49 16.25 -20.52
C SER A 128 7.44 17.36 -20.51
N PHE A 129 6.18 17.00 -20.72
CA PHE A 129 5.01 17.86 -20.61
C PHE A 129 4.22 17.62 -19.32
N GLY A 130 4.56 16.55 -18.60
CA GLY A 130 3.95 16.20 -17.33
C GLY A 130 3.95 14.71 -17.06
N GLU A 131 3.67 14.37 -15.81
CA GLU A 131 3.55 13.01 -15.33
C GLU A 131 2.24 12.86 -14.54
N PHE A 132 1.46 11.84 -14.83
CA PHE A 132 0.10 11.64 -14.35
C PHE A 132 -0.06 10.28 -13.69
N GLU A 133 -0.97 10.18 -12.72
CA GLU A 133 -1.42 8.91 -12.15
C GLU A 133 -2.61 8.34 -12.93
N ASP A 134 -3.40 9.23 -13.52
CA ASP A 134 -4.54 8.85 -14.36
C ASP A 134 -4.12 8.80 -15.84
N GLU A 135 -4.42 7.69 -16.47
CA GLU A 135 -4.14 7.46 -17.89
C GLU A 135 -4.93 8.42 -18.79
N THR A 136 -6.17 8.74 -18.39
CA THR A 136 -7.07 9.64 -19.15
C THR A 136 -6.50 11.05 -19.21
N GLU A 137 -6.00 11.56 -18.07
CA GLU A 137 -5.38 12.89 -18.02
C GLU A 137 -4.15 12.99 -18.93
N ALA A 138 -3.33 11.93 -18.98
CA ALA A 138 -2.18 11.87 -19.88
C ALA A 138 -2.61 11.89 -21.36
N TYR A 139 -3.65 11.13 -21.71
CA TYR A 139 -4.21 11.13 -23.07
C TYR A 139 -4.86 12.45 -23.46
N ASP A 140 -5.55 13.11 -22.56
CA ASP A 140 -6.14 14.43 -22.80
C ASP A 140 -5.07 15.48 -23.06
N LEU A 141 -3.98 15.46 -22.30
CA LEU A 141 -2.83 16.33 -22.58
C LEU A 141 -2.20 16.02 -23.93
N LEU A 142 -1.98 14.73 -24.25
CA LEU A 142 -1.41 14.31 -25.54
C LEU A 142 -2.28 14.79 -26.71
N LYS A 143 -3.59 14.65 -26.60
CA LYS A 143 -4.54 15.11 -27.62
C LYS A 143 -4.47 16.65 -27.79
N LYS A 144 -4.37 17.38 -26.69
CA LYS A 144 -4.20 18.84 -26.73
C LYS A 144 -2.90 19.22 -27.42
N LEU A 145 -1.77 18.60 -27.04
CA LEU A 145 -0.46 18.85 -27.68
C LEU A 145 -0.51 18.61 -29.19
N ASN A 146 -1.14 17.52 -29.61
CA ASN A 146 -1.31 17.21 -31.04
C ASN A 146 -2.13 18.28 -31.75
N SER A 147 -3.21 18.80 -31.14
CA SER A 147 -4.00 19.91 -31.72
C SER A 147 -3.23 21.22 -31.79
N ASP A 148 -2.27 21.44 -30.90
CA ASP A 148 -1.35 22.58 -30.88
C ASP A 148 -0.16 22.39 -31.83
N GLY A 149 -0.09 21.27 -32.58
CA GLY A 149 0.94 20.98 -33.58
C GLY A 149 2.16 20.21 -33.05
N ILE A 150 2.15 19.74 -31.81
CA ILE A 150 3.23 18.95 -31.21
C ILE A 150 2.92 17.47 -31.45
N VAL A 151 3.25 16.96 -32.62
CA VAL A 151 2.88 15.61 -33.08
C VAL A 151 3.87 14.50 -32.68
N ASP A 152 5.04 14.84 -32.15
CA ASP A 152 6.09 13.92 -31.71
C ASP A 152 6.02 13.58 -30.21
N ALA A 153 5.00 14.09 -29.52
CA ALA A 153 4.72 13.71 -28.14
C ALA A 153 4.12 12.29 -28.06
N THR A 154 4.51 11.57 -27.05
CA THR A 154 4.04 10.20 -26.75
C THR A 154 3.86 10.00 -25.26
N ILE A 155 3.17 8.90 -24.87
CA ILE A 155 3.00 8.51 -23.47
C ILE A 155 3.88 7.31 -23.18
N ASN A 156 4.70 7.42 -22.13
CA ASN A 156 5.41 6.30 -21.54
C ASN A 156 4.77 5.90 -20.22
N LYS A 157 4.41 4.63 -20.10
CA LYS A 157 3.89 4.04 -18.86
C LYS A 157 5.03 3.37 -18.13
N HIS A 158 5.29 3.81 -16.90
CA HIS A 158 6.32 3.21 -16.07
C HIS A 158 5.80 2.94 -14.64
N LYS A 159 6.49 2.03 -13.95
CA LYS A 159 6.17 1.65 -12.57
C LYS A 159 7.16 2.31 -11.65
N ILE A 160 6.65 2.98 -10.63
CA ILE A 160 7.45 3.54 -9.53
C ILE A 160 7.20 2.69 -8.30
N GLU A 161 8.26 2.09 -7.77
CA GLU A 161 8.19 1.41 -6.48
C GLU A 161 8.43 2.43 -5.38
N ARG A 162 7.44 2.57 -4.51
CA ARG A 162 7.59 3.31 -3.26
C ARG A 162 8.09 2.37 -2.19
N LYS A 163 9.00 2.86 -1.36
CA LYS A 163 9.57 2.10 -0.25
C LYS A 163 9.32 2.81 1.06
N LYS A 164 9.33 2.04 2.15
CA LYS A 164 9.21 2.56 3.50
C LYS A 164 10.20 1.88 4.43
N PHE A 165 10.57 2.59 5.48
CA PHE A 165 11.27 2.01 6.62
C PHE A 165 10.24 1.55 7.66
N LEU A 166 10.45 0.37 8.20
CA LEU A 166 9.69 -0.17 9.32
C LEU A 166 10.62 -0.29 10.51
N PHE A 167 10.35 0.47 11.56
CA PHE A 167 11.11 0.50 12.81
C PHE A 167 10.39 -0.35 13.85
N PHE A 168 11.10 -1.28 14.47
CA PHE A 168 10.56 -2.19 15.47
C PHE A 168 10.81 -1.64 16.87
N GLU A 169 9.89 -1.91 17.81
CA GLU A 169 10.01 -1.56 19.22
C GLU A 169 10.39 -0.08 19.47
N ALA A 170 9.78 0.82 18.68
CA ALA A 170 10.10 2.24 18.74
C ALA A 170 9.59 2.85 20.05
N ASP A 171 10.51 3.40 20.85
CA ASP A 171 10.16 4.18 22.03
C ASP A 171 9.79 5.63 21.67
N ILE A 172 9.11 6.32 22.61
CA ILE A 172 8.56 7.67 22.40
C ILE A 172 9.63 8.70 22.07
N ASN A 173 10.82 8.60 22.68
CA ASN A 173 11.91 9.56 22.48
C ASN A 173 12.47 9.42 21.07
N LYS A 174 12.74 8.20 20.65
CA LYS A 174 13.23 7.88 19.30
C LYS A 174 12.23 8.24 18.22
N ILE A 175 10.92 8.08 18.49
CA ILE A 175 9.86 8.55 17.58
C ILE A 175 9.91 10.07 17.44
N SER A 176 10.20 10.83 18.50
CA SER A 176 10.30 12.29 18.41
C SER A 176 11.50 12.75 17.58
N GLU A 177 12.64 12.07 17.70
CA GLU A 177 13.81 12.31 16.85
C GLU A 177 13.53 12.00 15.38
N LEU A 178 12.87 10.86 15.12
CA LEU A 178 12.46 10.47 13.78
C LEU A 178 11.48 11.50 13.18
N ARG A 179 10.54 12.02 13.96
CA ARG A 179 9.61 13.09 13.53
C ARG A 179 10.35 14.39 13.16
N ALA A 180 11.44 14.72 13.87
CA ALA A 180 12.24 15.88 13.50
C ALA A 180 12.96 15.68 12.16
N LEU A 181 13.44 14.47 11.91
CA LEU A 181 14.06 14.10 10.64
C LEU A 181 13.09 14.16 9.46
N ILE A 182 11.88 13.67 9.63
CA ILE A 182 10.85 13.61 8.58
C ILE A 182 10.49 14.98 8.00
N ARG A 183 10.65 16.06 8.77
CA ARG A 183 10.42 17.43 8.27
C ARG A 183 11.31 17.81 7.08
N GLN A 184 12.40 17.09 6.86
CA GLN A 184 13.29 17.26 5.73
C GLN A 184 12.77 16.55 4.47
N PHE A 185 11.72 15.73 4.61
CA PHE A 185 11.11 14.90 3.55
C PHE A 185 9.60 15.18 3.50
N PRO A 186 9.17 16.30 2.92
CA PRO A 186 7.79 16.81 3.03
C PRO A 186 6.74 15.87 2.44
N ASP A 187 7.10 15.06 1.45
CA ASP A 187 6.19 14.11 0.79
C ASP A 187 6.09 12.76 1.51
N SER A 188 6.85 12.58 2.61
CA SER A 188 6.85 11.34 3.37
C SER A 188 5.91 11.38 4.57
N ARG A 189 5.52 10.19 5.06
CA ARG A 189 4.61 10.03 6.20
C ARG A 189 5.17 9.11 7.26
N LEU A 190 4.89 9.46 8.52
CA LEU A 190 5.12 8.62 9.68
C LEU A 190 3.78 8.11 10.22
N ALA A 191 3.65 6.80 10.37
CA ALA A 191 2.49 6.16 10.93
C ALA A 191 2.89 5.15 12.01
N GLN A 192 2.09 5.03 13.07
CA GLN A 192 2.22 3.96 14.03
C GLN A 192 1.43 2.74 13.55
N THR A 193 2.01 1.57 13.70
CA THR A 193 1.40 0.31 13.28
C THR A 193 1.82 -0.82 14.22
N THR A 194 1.25 -1.99 14.01
CA THR A 194 1.72 -3.23 14.63
C THR A 194 2.38 -4.10 13.58
N CYS A 195 3.44 -4.78 13.94
CA CYS A 195 4.13 -5.68 13.05
C CYS A 195 4.59 -6.95 13.79
N GLU A 196 4.89 -7.98 13.05
CA GLU A 196 5.52 -9.17 13.59
C GLU A 196 6.95 -8.87 14.02
N ARG A 197 7.34 -9.40 15.17
CA ARG A 197 8.70 -9.27 15.67
C ARG A 197 9.68 -9.95 14.70
N LEU A 198 10.83 -9.31 14.44
CA LEU A 198 11.90 -9.89 13.62
C LEU A 198 12.48 -11.15 14.24
#